data_c76129bfcfc847eee71ba518c8ee8b36
#
_entry.id   c76129bfcfc847eee71ba518c8ee8b36
#
_cell.length_a   1.000
_cell.length_b   1.000
_cell.length_c   1.000
_cell.angle_alpha   90.00
_cell.angle_beta   90.00
_cell.angle_gamma   90.00
#
_symmetry.space_group_name_H-M   'P 1'
#
loop_
_entity.id
_entity.type
_entity.pdbx_description
1 polymer ?
#
loop_
_entity_poly.entity_id
_entity_poly.type
_entity_poly.pdbx_seq_one_letter_code
_entity_poly.pdbx_strand_id
1 'polypeptide(L)'
;MAIGPLSFDESGLFECLVFIPCTGFAYAFSKTENSMSAPKRLLAIINPISGTKDKEEIPALIREVIEPSKYRVECVFTQYAGHGAELTRRAVDESVDIVLSVGGDGTCNEIARELIDTSTALAIVPVGSGNGLARHLGISMDVRKALEIINDGQIVDLDYCTANDRPFFCTCGVGFDALVSLKFAQGKRRGKLSYVAKALTEYLKYKSETYQIEMPDGTVTEKAFLIACGNASQYGNNAYIAPHASMQDGKIDVTVLMPFTPFDTAALA
;
A
#
# COMPACT_ATOMS: atom_id res chain seq x y z
N MET A 1 4.91 -6.47 -1.06
CA MET A 1 3.83 -7.38 -1.45
C MET A 1 4.43 -8.80 -1.49
N ALA A 2 4.19 -9.58 -0.46
CA ALA A 2 4.59 -10.98 -0.40
C ALA A 2 3.31 -11.81 -0.54
N ILE A 3 3.02 -12.23 -1.76
CA ILE A 3 2.01 -13.25 -2.02
C ILE A 3 2.70 -14.58 -1.74
N GLY A 4 2.21 -15.36 -0.75
CA GLY A 4 2.66 -16.74 -0.53
C GLY A 4 2.30 -17.59 -1.76
N PRO A 5 2.85 -18.82 -1.86
CA PRO A 5 2.60 -19.66 -3.02
C PRO A 5 1.10 -19.90 -3.17
N LEU A 6 0.58 -19.54 -4.35
CA LEU A 6 -0.75 -19.94 -4.80
C LEU A 6 -0.68 -21.45 -5.03
N SER A 7 -1.49 -22.22 -4.34
CA SER A 7 -1.65 -23.66 -4.63
C SER A 7 -2.55 -23.80 -5.85
N PHE A 8 -2.13 -24.62 -6.79
CA PHE A 8 -2.98 -25.06 -7.91
C PHE A 8 -3.68 -26.35 -7.49
N ASP A 9 -4.96 -26.47 -7.77
CA ASP A 9 -5.61 -27.76 -7.77
C ASP A 9 -5.29 -28.52 -9.08
N GLU A 10 -5.55 -29.81 -9.11
CA GLU A 10 -5.30 -30.67 -10.29
C GLU A 10 -6.16 -30.29 -11.52
N SER A 11 -7.16 -29.42 -11.37
CA SER A 11 -8.03 -28.92 -12.44
C SER A 11 -7.49 -27.68 -13.14
N GLY A 12 -6.44 -27.02 -12.58
CA GLY A 12 -5.84 -25.81 -13.12
C GLY A 12 -6.71 -24.56 -12.93
N LEU A 13 -7.78 -24.63 -12.16
CA LEU A 13 -8.57 -23.50 -11.72
C LEU A 13 -7.94 -22.89 -10.46
N PHE A 14 -7.78 -21.57 -10.43
CA PHE A 14 -7.42 -20.87 -9.21
C PHE A 14 -8.57 -21.01 -8.21
N GLU A 15 -8.28 -21.45 -6.99
CA GLU A 15 -9.22 -21.32 -5.89
C GLU A 15 -9.67 -19.86 -5.79
N CYS A 16 -10.97 -19.68 -5.60
CA CYS A 16 -11.66 -18.40 -5.58
C CYS A 16 -10.96 -17.40 -4.65
N LEU A 17 -10.38 -16.34 -5.22
CA LEU A 17 -9.95 -15.15 -4.47
C LEU A 17 -11.21 -14.36 -4.10
N VAL A 18 -11.60 -14.40 -2.83
CA VAL A 18 -12.72 -13.60 -2.34
C VAL A 18 -12.18 -12.23 -1.93
N PHE A 19 -12.63 -11.18 -2.63
CA PHE A 19 -12.38 -9.81 -2.25
C PHE A 19 -13.58 -9.27 -1.49
N ILE A 20 -13.36 -8.83 -0.27
CA ILE A 20 -14.41 -8.22 0.56
C ILE A 20 -13.96 -6.78 0.83
N PRO A 21 -14.72 -5.76 0.39
CA PRO A 21 -14.50 -4.40 0.84
C PRO A 21 -14.86 -4.31 2.33
N CYS A 22 -13.97 -3.77 3.13
CA CYS A 22 -14.16 -3.57 4.56
C CYS A 22 -13.94 -2.10 4.89
N THR A 23 -14.84 -1.50 5.65
CA THR A 23 -14.73 -0.14 6.18
C THR A 23 -14.09 -0.18 7.57
N GLY A 24 -13.26 0.82 7.91
CA GLY A 24 -12.79 0.95 9.30
C GLY A 24 -11.30 1.11 9.52
N PHE A 25 -10.63 1.86 8.65
CA PHE A 25 -9.23 2.22 8.84
C PHE A 25 -9.08 3.73 9.00
N ALA A 26 -8.58 4.19 10.16
CA ALA A 26 -8.43 5.61 10.46
C ALA A 26 -7.13 6.18 9.88
N TYR A 27 -7.23 7.24 9.07
CA TYR A 27 -6.11 7.97 8.47
C TYR A 27 -6.15 9.45 8.82
N ALA A 28 -4.99 10.06 9.11
CA ALA A 28 -4.89 11.48 9.51
C ALA A 28 -4.71 12.41 8.29
N PHE A 29 -5.71 13.28 8.03
CA PHE A 29 -5.67 14.33 7.00
C PHE A 29 -6.18 15.68 7.53
N SER A 30 -5.83 16.79 6.87
CA SER A 30 -5.96 18.16 7.40
C SER A 30 -7.37 18.75 7.48
N LYS A 31 -7.81 19.22 8.69
CA LYS A 31 -8.45 20.51 8.99
C LYS A 31 -8.65 20.71 10.50
N THR A 32 -8.58 21.97 10.93
CA THR A 32 -8.45 22.47 12.29
C THR A 32 -9.67 22.27 13.20
N GLU A 33 -9.43 21.82 14.45
CA GLU A 33 -10.16 22.28 15.64
C GLU A 33 -9.18 22.55 16.78
N ASN A 34 -9.32 23.74 17.37
CA ASN A 34 -8.48 24.27 18.45
C ASN A 34 -9.07 23.83 19.78
N SER A 35 -8.52 22.80 20.41
CA SER A 35 -8.76 22.52 21.84
C SER A 35 -7.41 22.29 22.53
N MET A 36 -7.22 22.89 23.69
CA MET A 36 -6.06 22.67 24.57
C MET A 36 -6.14 21.26 25.20
N SER A 37 -5.93 20.24 24.37
CA SER A 37 -5.71 18.86 24.81
C SER A 37 -4.22 18.61 25.06
N ALA A 38 -3.88 17.61 25.87
CA ALA A 38 -2.50 17.17 26.02
C ALA A 38 -1.92 16.77 24.65
N PRO A 39 -0.61 16.96 24.42
CA PRO A 39 0.02 16.58 23.16
C PRO A 39 -0.22 15.11 22.84
N LYS A 40 -0.67 14.81 21.60
CA LYS A 40 -0.90 13.45 21.12
C LYS A 40 0.41 12.67 21.05
N ARG A 41 0.37 11.39 21.39
CA ARG A 41 1.53 10.50 21.25
C ARG A 41 1.68 10.07 19.80
N LEU A 42 2.88 10.29 19.21
CA LEU A 42 3.21 9.90 17.85
C LEU A 42 4.44 9.00 17.86
N LEU A 43 4.29 7.75 17.38
CA LEU A 43 5.39 6.82 17.18
C LEU A 43 5.78 6.79 15.68
N ALA A 44 6.97 7.27 15.35
CA ALA A 44 7.53 7.16 14.00
C ALA A 44 8.31 5.85 13.85
N ILE A 45 7.82 4.94 13.02
CA ILE A 45 8.47 3.68 12.66
C ILE A 45 9.19 3.86 11.32
N ILE A 46 10.52 3.83 11.37
CA ILE A 46 11.39 4.16 10.24
C ILE A 46 12.03 2.89 9.70
N ASN A 47 11.77 2.58 8.43
CA ASN A 47 12.44 1.47 7.75
C ASN A 47 13.74 1.96 7.08
N PRO A 48 14.94 1.61 7.62
CA PRO A 48 16.21 2.15 7.15
C PRO A 48 16.55 1.70 5.72
N ILE A 49 16.01 0.55 5.26
CA ILE A 49 16.31 -0.02 3.95
C ILE A 49 15.30 0.33 2.85
N SER A 50 14.26 1.15 3.16
CA SER A 50 13.29 1.58 2.16
C SER A 50 13.89 2.55 1.15
N GLY A 51 13.58 2.35 -0.15
CA GLY A 51 14.09 3.21 -1.23
C GLY A 51 15.61 3.21 -1.34
N THR A 52 16.21 4.36 -1.70
CA THR A 52 17.66 4.46 -1.99
C THR A 52 18.39 5.51 -1.15
N LYS A 53 17.65 6.39 -0.44
CA LYS A 53 18.24 7.46 0.37
C LYS A 53 18.52 6.99 1.79
N ASP A 54 19.54 7.53 2.43
CA ASP A 54 19.77 7.39 3.85
C ASP A 54 18.63 7.99 4.69
N LYS A 55 18.36 7.42 5.86
CA LYS A 55 17.30 7.84 6.79
C LYS A 55 17.83 8.28 8.14
N GLU A 56 19.13 8.36 8.33
CA GLU A 56 19.74 8.75 9.62
C GLU A 56 19.31 10.15 10.05
N GLU A 57 19.07 11.05 9.10
CA GLU A 57 18.63 12.42 9.37
C GLU A 57 17.12 12.57 9.60
N ILE A 58 16.31 11.56 9.27
CA ILE A 58 14.85 11.64 9.36
C ILE A 58 14.37 11.91 10.80
N PRO A 59 14.90 11.26 11.86
CA PRO A 59 14.48 11.57 13.22
C PRO A 59 14.72 13.03 13.63
N ALA A 60 15.80 13.66 13.15
CA ALA A 60 16.06 15.07 13.39
C ALA A 60 15.04 15.95 12.65
N LEU A 61 14.76 15.63 11.40
CA LEU A 61 13.79 16.35 10.59
C LEU A 61 12.37 16.23 11.16
N ILE A 62 11.99 15.07 11.66
CA ILE A 62 10.69 14.86 12.32
C ILE A 62 10.58 15.80 13.54
N ARG A 63 11.60 15.86 14.40
CA ARG A 63 11.61 16.74 15.57
C ARG A 63 11.65 18.23 15.25
N GLU A 64 12.20 18.60 14.09
CA GLU A 64 12.23 19.97 13.59
C GLU A 64 10.86 20.41 13.08
N VAL A 65 10.16 19.54 12.34
CA VAL A 65 8.92 19.89 11.61
C VAL A 65 7.68 19.68 12.44
N ILE A 66 7.61 18.60 13.22
CA ILE A 66 6.42 18.27 14.02
C ILE A 66 6.33 19.20 15.23
N GLU A 67 5.17 19.85 15.40
CA GLU A 67 4.92 20.81 16.48
C GLU A 67 4.89 20.13 17.85
N PRO A 68 5.85 20.47 18.77
CA PRO A 68 5.90 19.84 20.10
C PRO A 68 4.69 20.17 20.99
N SER A 69 3.98 21.25 20.69
CA SER A 69 2.75 21.63 21.39
C SER A 69 1.58 20.69 21.06
N LYS A 70 1.60 20.06 19.88
CA LYS A 70 0.56 19.16 19.39
C LYS A 70 0.92 17.69 19.57
N TYR A 71 2.22 17.34 19.49
CA TYR A 71 2.67 15.95 19.44
C TYR A 71 3.89 15.67 20.32
N ARG A 72 3.84 14.55 21.02
CA ARG A 72 5.01 13.94 21.68
C ARG A 72 5.53 12.82 20.79
N VAL A 73 6.69 13.03 20.16
CA VAL A 73 7.25 12.14 19.14
C VAL A 73 8.27 11.18 19.72
N GLU A 74 8.12 9.89 19.39
CA GLU A 74 9.13 8.86 19.54
C GLU A 74 9.51 8.33 18.14
N CYS A 75 10.80 8.03 17.91
CA CYS A 75 11.30 7.50 16.64
C CYS A 75 12.01 6.17 16.88
N VAL A 76 11.64 5.13 16.11
CA VAL A 76 12.23 3.79 16.19
C VAL A 76 12.54 3.29 14.79
N PHE A 77 13.75 2.74 14.59
CA PHE A 77 14.12 2.06 13.35
C PHE A 77 13.72 0.59 13.37
N THR A 78 13.18 0.09 12.27
CA THR A 78 12.95 -1.35 12.11
C THR A 78 14.29 -2.07 11.92
N GLN A 79 14.39 -3.29 12.44
CA GLN A 79 15.63 -4.10 12.42
C GLN A 79 15.52 -5.31 11.48
N TYR A 80 14.30 -5.81 11.25
CA TYR A 80 14.00 -6.97 10.43
C TYR A 80 12.58 -6.88 9.85
N ALA A 81 12.27 -7.73 8.89
CA ALA A 81 10.92 -7.84 8.33
C ALA A 81 9.93 -8.33 9.40
N GLY A 82 8.80 -7.65 9.55
CA GLY A 82 7.83 -7.91 10.62
C GLY A 82 8.00 -7.05 11.88
N HIS A 83 9.16 -6.37 12.05
CA HIS A 83 9.39 -5.53 13.23
C HIS A 83 8.45 -4.31 13.28
N GLY A 84 8.06 -3.77 12.11
CA GLY A 84 7.06 -2.70 12.03
C GLY A 84 5.71 -3.11 12.61
N ALA A 85 5.26 -4.33 12.31
CA ALA A 85 4.03 -4.89 12.87
C ALA A 85 4.13 -5.07 14.41
N GLU A 86 5.24 -5.57 14.91
CA GLU A 86 5.46 -5.74 16.37
C GLU A 86 5.43 -4.40 17.10
N LEU A 87 6.13 -3.39 16.57
CA LEU A 87 6.15 -2.03 17.12
C LEU A 87 4.76 -1.40 17.10
N THR A 88 3.99 -1.65 16.03
CA THR A 88 2.64 -1.11 15.88
C THR A 88 1.68 -1.75 16.88
N ARG A 89 1.70 -3.09 17.06
CA ARG A 89 0.88 -3.75 18.09
C ARG A 89 1.16 -3.19 19.48
N ARG A 90 2.44 -3.02 19.81
CA ARG A 90 2.82 -2.41 21.08
C ARG A 90 2.32 -0.96 21.19
N ALA A 91 2.37 -0.18 20.12
CA ALA A 91 1.84 1.18 20.10
C ALA A 91 0.32 1.21 20.36
N VAL A 92 -0.42 0.27 19.76
CA VAL A 92 -1.87 0.10 20.00
C VAL A 92 -2.14 -0.25 21.47
N ASP A 93 -1.44 -1.24 22.00
CA ASP A 93 -1.58 -1.67 23.41
C ASP A 93 -1.27 -0.51 24.40
N GLU A 94 -0.31 0.34 24.06
CA GLU A 94 0.08 1.52 24.82
C GLU A 94 -0.80 2.76 24.55
N SER A 95 -1.85 2.63 23.73
CA SER A 95 -2.76 3.72 23.34
C SER A 95 -2.01 4.93 22.74
N VAL A 96 -1.10 4.68 21.79
CA VAL A 96 -0.48 5.71 20.97
C VAL A 96 -1.52 6.27 20.00
N ASP A 97 -1.61 7.59 19.86
CA ASP A 97 -2.64 8.22 19.03
C ASP A 97 -2.35 8.04 17.53
N ILE A 98 -1.07 8.13 17.13
CA ILE A 98 -0.66 8.08 15.74
C ILE A 98 0.60 7.22 15.58
N VAL A 99 0.57 6.28 14.64
CA VAL A 99 1.77 5.60 14.12
C VAL A 99 2.15 6.19 12.77
N LEU A 100 3.34 6.78 12.69
CA LEU A 100 3.89 7.34 11.46
C LEU A 100 4.75 6.29 10.76
N SER A 101 4.28 5.81 9.60
CA SER A 101 5.03 4.92 8.71
C SER A 101 6.04 5.71 7.87
N VAL A 102 7.32 5.59 8.16
CA VAL A 102 8.40 6.15 7.33
C VAL A 102 9.02 5.03 6.50
N GLY A 103 8.47 4.83 5.30
CA GLY A 103 8.82 3.66 4.48
C GLY A 103 8.26 3.70 3.06
N GLY A 104 8.24 2.56 2.43
CA GLY A 104 7.51 2.31 1.17
C GLY A 104 6.20 1.57 1.41
N ASP A 105 5.54 1.16 0.31
CA ASP A 105 4.23 0.47 0.37
C ASP A 105 4.25 -0.78 1.26
N GLY A 106 5.35 -1.54 1.25
CA GLY A 106 5.50 -2.74 2.10
C GLY A 106 5.52 -2.41 3.59
N THR A 107 6.27 -1.37 4.00
CA THR A 107 6.31 -0.92 5.40
C THR A 107 4.96 -0.35 5.82
N CYS A 108 4.33 0.42 4.94
CA CYS A 108 3.02 0.97 5.17
C CYS A 108 1.97 -0.12 5.36
N ASN A 109 1.95 -1.13 4.49
CA ASN A 109 1.03 -2.27 4.59
C ASN A 109 1.27 -3.12 5.85
N GLU A 110 2.53 -3.32 6.26
CA GLU A 110 2.90 -4.03 7.48
C GLU A 110 2.35 -3.34 8.73
N ILE A 111 2.46 -2.01 8.80
CA ILE A 111 1.96 -1.19 9.91
C ILE A 111 0.43 -1.10 9.86
N ALA A 112 -0.13 -0.76 8.71
CA ALA A 112 -1.56 -0.53 8.52
C ALA A 112 -2.43 -1.73 8.93
N ARG A 113 -1.96 -2.96 8.69
CA ARG A 113 -2.69 -4.18 9.07
C ARG A 113 -2.89 -4.32 10.58
N GLU A 114 -1.97 -3.82 11.37
CA GLU A 114 -2.05 -3.89 12.84
C GLU A 114 -2.90 -2.74 13.42
N LEU A 115 -3.31 -1.78 12.57
CA LEU A 115 -4.14 -0.63 12.96
C LEU A 115 -5.63 -0.81 12.61
N ILE A 116 -5.98 -1.91 11.90
CA ILE A 116 -7.38 -2.22 11.56
C ILE A 116 -8.19 -2.34 12.86
N ASP A 117 -9.37 -1.70 12.90
CA ASP A 117 -10.30 -1.72 14.03
C ASP A 117 -9.69 -1.22 15.36
N THR A 118 -8.67 -0.36 15.30
CA THR A 118 -8.07 0.30 16.47
C THR A 118 -8.35 1.79 16.46
N SER A 119 -8.14 2.45 17.60
CA SER A 119 -8.23 3.91 17.72
C SER A 119 -6.94 4.64 17.31
N THR A 120 -5.87 3.91 17.00
CA THR A 120 -4.59 4.48 16.59
C THR A 120 -4.60 4.80 15.10
N ALA A 121 -4.33 6.05 14.73
CA ALA A 121 -4.31 6.46 13.33
C ALA A 121 -2.98 6.18 12.65
N LEU A 122 -3.00 5.94 11.31
CA LEU A 122 -1.82 5.89 10.47
C LEU A 122 -1.47 7.28 9.94
N ALA A 123 -0.19 7.63 9.93
CA ALA A 123 0.36 8.69 9.10
C ALA A 123 1.46 8.13 8.18
N ILE A 124 1.74 8.75 7.04
CA ILE A 124 2.67 8.22 6.04
C ILE A 124 3.68 9.26 5.62
N VAL A 125 4.97 8.92 5.70
CA VAL A 125 6.07 9.62 5.05
C VAL A 125 6.68 8.69 3.99
N PRO A 126 6.43 8.95 2.69
CA PRO A 126 6.80 8.06 1.61
C PRO A 126 8.28 8.19 1.24
N VAL A 127 9.08 7.19 1.58
CA VAL A 127 10.51 7.10 1.23
C VAL A 127 10.85 5.85 0.42
N GLY A 128 9.84 5.11 -0.01
CA GLY A 128 9.98 3.93 -0.87
C GLY A 128 10.12 4.27 -2.35
N SER A 129 10.16 3.23 -3.19
CA SER A 129 10.33 3.37 -4.64
C SER A 129 9.02 3.63 -5.38
N GLY A 130 7.89 3.06 -4.95
CA GLY A 130 6.57 3.18 -5.60
C GLY A 130 5.69 4.21 -4.93
N ASN A 131 5.43 3.99 -3.64
CA ASN A 131 4.58 4.79 -2.76
C ASN A 131 3.17 4.99 -3.33
N GLY A 132 2.54 3.89 -3.78
CA GLY A 132 1.23 3.91 -4.44
C GLY A 132 0.14 4.47 -3.56
N LEU A 133 0.05 4.00 -2.31
CA LEU A 133 -0.93 4.48 -1.34
C LEU A 133 -0.73 5.97 -1.02
N ALA A 134 0.49 6.39 -0.72
CA ALA A 134 0.78 7.79 -0.42
C ALA A 134 0.44 8.72 -1.59
N ARG A 135 0.71 8.29 -2.84
CA ARG A 135 0.36 9.06 -4.04
C ARG A 135 -1.14 9.14 -4.26
N HIS A 136 -1.87 8.04 -4.03
CA HIS A 136 -3.34 8.04 -4.11
C HIS A 136 -3.94 9.03 -3.11
N LEU A 137 -3.42 9.06 -1.89
CA LEU A 137 -3.85 9.98 -0.83
C LEU A 137 -3.34 11.42 -1.01
N GLY A 138 -2.61 11.73 -2.08
CA GLY A 138 -2.10 13.08 -2.34
C GLY A 138 -0.96 13.51 -1.41
N ILE A 139 -0.32 12.58 -0.70
CA ILE A 139 0.80 12.87 0.19
C ILE A 139 2.04 13.23 -0.63
N SER A 140 2.72 14.32 -0.25
CA SER A 140 3.93 14.75 -0.93
C SER A 140 5.06 13.71 -0.85
N MET A 141 5.78 13.54 -1.96
CA MET A 141 7.01 12.73 -2.00
C MET A 141 8.23 13.46 -1.38
N ASP A 142 8.06 14.71 -1.02
CA ASP A 142 9.02 15.47 -0.20
C ASP A 142 8.74 15.17 1.28
N VAL A 143 9.77 14.72 2.00
CA VAL A 143 9.65 14.26 3.40
C VAL A 143 9.18 15.41 4.31
N ARG A 144 9.72 16.62 4.14
CA ARG A 144 9.34 17.79 4.94
C ARG A 144 7.86 18.13 4.74
N LYS A 145 7.42 18.22 3.49
CA LYS A 145 6.02 18.51 3.16
C LYS A 145 5.06 17.42 3.64
N ALA A 146 5.48 16.16 3.61
CA ALA A 146 4.68 15.05 4.14
C ALA A 146 4.54 15.14 5.67
N LEU A 147 5.58 15.61 6.37
CA LEU A 147 5.54 15.85 7.82
C LEU A 147 4.69 17.08 8.17
N GLU A 148 4.76 18.14 7.38
CA GLU A 148 3.95 19.37 7.59
C GLU A 148 2.44 19.07 7.59
N ILE A 149 1.98 18.13 6.74
CA ILE A 149 0.57 17.69 6.71
C ILE A 149 0.12 17.17 8.07
N ILE A 150 0.99 16.53 8.85
CA ILE A 150 0.64 15.95 10.16
C ILE A 150 0.27 17.02 11.17
N ASN A 151 0.93 18.18 11.13
CA ASN A 151 0.67 19.27 12.06
C ASN A 151 -0.74 19.84 11.96
N ASP A 152 -1.29 19.85 10.73
CA ASP A 152 -2.62 20.39 10.42
C ASP A 152 -3.63 19.28 10.10
N GLY A 153 -3.26 18.00 10.37
CA GLY A 153 -3.98 16.83 9.94
C GLY A 153 -5.28 16.57 10.68
N GLN A 154 -6.31 16.15 9.92
CA GLN A 154 -7.49 15.46 10.46
C GLN A 154 -7.32 13.95 10.31
N ILE A 155 -7.96 13.20 11.19
CA ILE A 155 -8.11 11.76 11.05
C ILE A 155 -9.37 11.49 10.25
N VAL A 156 -9.27 10.68 9.21
CA VAL A 156 -10.38 10.22 8.37
C VAL A 156 -10.37 8.70 8.30
N ASP A 157 -11.54 8.11 8.17
CA ASP A 157 -11.67 6.68 7.96
C ASP A 157 -11.45 6.35 6.48
N LEU A 158 -10.70 5.29 6.23
CA LEU A 158 -10.44 4.77 4.89
C LEU A 158 -10.88 3.31 4.81
N ASP A 159 -11.29 2.91 3.62
CA ASP A 159 -11.57 1.53 3.29
C ASP A 159 -10.26 0.73 3.17
N TYR A 160 -10.34 -0.54 3.52
CA TYR A 160 -9.34 -1.54 3.17
C TYR A 160 -10.04 -2.74 2.53
N CYS A 161 -9.28 -3.61 1.89
CA CYS A 161 -9.83 -4.81 1.28
C CYS A 161 -9.08 -6.04 1.77
N THR A 162 -9.68 -7.20 1.62
CA THR A 162 -9.03 -8.49 1.92
C THR A 162 -8.91 -9.36 0.67
N ALA A 163 -7.82 -10.07 0.59
CA ALA A 163 -7.58 -11.12 -0.40
C ALA A 163 -7.25 -12.41 0.35
N ASN A 164 -8.16 -13.41 0.37
CA ASN A 164 -8.03 -14.61 1.17
C ASN A 164 -7.63 -14.28 2.62
N ASP A 165 -8.44 -13.53 3.31
CA ASP A 165 -8.27 -13.10 4.71
C ASP A 165 -7.01 -12.24 4.98
N ARG A 166 -6.30 -11.80 3.93
CA ARG A 166 -5.14 -10.92 4.07
C ARG A 166 -5.50 -9.49 3.69
N PRO A 167 -5.42 -8.55 4.62
CA PRO A 167 -5.70 -7.15 4.34
C PRO A 167 -4.71 -6.55 3.32
N PHE A 168 -5.25 -5.72 2.43
CA PHE A 168 -4.47 -4.84 1.58
C PHE A 168 -5.11 -3.45 1.47
N PHE A 169 -4.32 -2.43 1.27
CA PHE A 169 -4.76 -1.03 1.33
C PHE A 169 -4.61 -0.30 0.00
N CYS A 170 -3.84 -0.84 -0.92
CA CYS A 170 -3.59 -0.19 -2.21
C CYS A 170 -4.21 -1.01 -3.35
N THR A 171 -3.48 -1.95 -3.86
CA THR A 171 -3.91 -2.81 -4.97
C THR A 171 -3.56 -4.27 -4.69
N CYS A 172 -4.36 -5.17 -5.20
CA CYS A 172 -4.09 -6.61 -5.26
C CYS A 172 -4.47 -7.12 -6.65
N GLY A 173 -3.92 -8.26 -7.08
CA GLY A 173 -4.29 -8.79 -8.38
C GLY A 173 -3.70 -10.15 -8.67
N VAL A 174 -4.13 -10.72 -9.80
CA VAL A 174 -3.68 -12.00 -10.32
C VAL A 174 -3.21 -11.84 -11.77
N GLY A 175 -2.44 -12.81 -12.23
CA GLY A 175 -1.93 -12.79 -13.59
C GLY A 175 -0.52 -12.23 -13.70
N PHE A 176 -0.26 -11.47 -14.74
CA PHE A 176 1.08 -10.97 -15.06
C PHE A 176 1.68 -10.07 -13.97
N ASP A 177 0.89 -9.20 -13.35
CA ASP A 177 1.35 -8.29 -12.30
C ASP A 177 1.78 -9.05 -11.02
N ALA A 178 1.02 -10.09 -10.65
CA ALA A 178 1.38 -10.98 -9.54
C ALA A 178 2.69 -11.74 -9.85
N LEU A 179 2.86 -12.24 -11.08
CA LEU A 179 4.10 -12.89 -11.52
C LEU A 179 5.29 -11.94 -11.43
N VAL A 180 5.16 -10.71 -11.92
CA VAL A 180 6.22 -9.69 -11.88
C VAL A 180 6.55 -9.32 -10.44
N SER A 181 5.53 -9.14 -9.59
CA SER A 181 5.71 -8.83 -8.17
C SER A 181 6.45 -9.95 -7.43
N LEU A 182 6.11 -11.21 -7.68
CA LEU A 182 6.79 -12.38 -7.12
C LEU A 182 8.26 -12.43 -7.55
N LYS A 183 8.54 -12.27 -8.84
CA LYS A 183 9.90 -12.27 -9.40
C LYS A 183 10.73 -11.11 -8.89
N PHE A 184 10.10 -9.97 -8.64
CA PHE A 184 10.76 -8.81 -8.04
C PHE A 184 11.12 -9.06 -6.56
N ALA A 185 10.19 -9.63 -5.79
CA ALA A 185 10.43 -9.99 -4.39
C ALA A 185 11.60 -10.98 -4.22
N GLN A 186 11.76 -11.94 -5.13
CA GLN A 186 12.85 -12.91 -5.16
C GLN A 186 14.20 -12.32 -5.66
N GLY A 187 14.18 -11.14 -6.25
CA GLY A 187 15.35 -10.52 -6.86
C GLY A 187 16.26 -9.81 -5.85
N LYS A 188 17.59 -10.02 -5.95
CA LYS A 188 18.60 -9.37 -5.10
C LYS A 188 18.86 -7.89 -5.45
N ARG A 189 18.52 -7.44 -6.66
CA ARG A 189 18.74 -6.06 -7.13
C ARG A 189 17.44 -5.26 -7.07
N ARG A 190 17.48 -4.10 -6.40
CA ARG A 190 16.38 -3.12 -6.33
C ARG A 190 16.64 -1.99 -7.33
N GLY A 191 15.57 -1.40 -7.90
CA GLY A 191 15.66 -0.24 -8.79
C GLY A 191 14.71 -0.35 -10.01
N LYS A 192 14.29 0.81 -10.55
CA LYS A 192 13.32 0.91 -11.65
C LYS A 192 13.74 0.16 -12.92
N LEU A 193 15.00 0.28 -13.34
CA LEU A 193 15.53 -0.40 -14.54
C LEU A 193 15.52 -1.93 -14.41
N SER A 194 15.85 -2.45 -13.22
CA SER A 194 15.78 -3.90 -12.95
C SER A 194 14.34 -4.42 -13.00
N TYR A 195 13.38 -3.64 -12.53
CA TYR A 195 11.96 -3.96 -12.60
C TYR A 195 11.49 -4.06 -14.07
N VAL A 196 11.74 -3.02 -14.86
CA VAL A 196 11.32 -2.98 -16.28
C VAL A 196 11.95 -4.12 -17.11
N ALA A 197 13.24 -4.38 -16.94
CA ALA A 197 13.92 -5.45 -17.65
C ALA A 197 13.36 -6.85 -17.31
N LYS A 198 13.05 -7.10 -16.05
CA LYS A 198 12.41 -8.35 -15.61
C LYS A 198 10.98 -8.47 -16.13
N ALA A 199 10.19 -7.40 -16.02
CA ALA A 199 8.83 -7.37 -16.54
C ALA A 199 8.81 -7.69 -18.04
N LEU A 200 9.70 -7.10 -18.83
CA LEU A 200 9.79 -7.35 -20.26
C LEU A 200 10.17 -8.81 -20.57
N THR A 201 11.11 -9.38 -19.83
CA THR A 201 11.52 -10.79 -20.00
C THR A 201 10.38 -11.75 -19.66
N GLU A 202 9.64 -11.48 -18.61
CA GLU A 202 8.51 -12.33 -18.20
C GLU A 202 7.30 -12.15 -19.12
N TYR A 203 7.08 -10.94 -19.68
CA TYR A 203 6.03 -10.67 -20.65
C TYR A 203 6.12 -11.61 -21.87
N LEU A 204 7.33 -11.80 -22.42
CA LEU A 204 7.54 -12.66 -23.60
C LEU A 204 7.25 -14.14 -23.34
N LYS A 205 7.22 -14.57 -22.10
CA LYS A 205 7.00 -15.97 -21.68
C LYS A 205 5.61 -16.20 -21.10
N TYR A 206 4.94 -15.13 -20.69
CA TYR A 206 3.69 -15.22 -19.97
C TYR A 206 2.55 -15.68 -20.89
N LYS A 207 1.76 -16.62 -20.39
CA LYS A 207 0.53 -17.08 -21.05
C LYS A 207 -0.64 -16.61 -20.21
N SER A 208 -1.56 -15.89 -20.83
CA SER A 208 -2.78 -15.44 -20.18
C SER A 208 -3.65 -16.64 -19.80
N GLU A 209 -4.20 -16.60 -18.60
CA GLU A 209 -5.04 -17.64 -18.02
C GLU A 209 -6.52 -17.26 -18.13
N THR A 210 -7.41 -18.24 -17.96
CA THR A 210 -8.85 -18.02 -17.92
C THR A 210 -9.29 -17.93 -16.46
N TYR A 211 -10.02 -16.86 -16.13
CA TYR A 211 -10.50 -16.58 -14.78
C TYR A 211 -12.02 -16.57 -14.76
N GLN A 212 -12.58 -17.05 -13.67
CA GLN A 212 -13.99 -16.89 -13.34
C GLN A 212 -14.11 -15.74 -12.31
N ILE A 213 -14.85 -14.70 -12.67
CA ILE A 213 -15.06 -13.51 -11.85
C ILE A 213 -16.51 -13.53 -11.38
N GLU A 214 -16.70 -13.73 -10.08
CA GLU A 214 -18.02 -13.70 -9.46
C GLU A 214 -18.29 -12.28 -8.93
N MET A 215 -19.41 -11.71 -9.33
CA MET A 215 -19.88 -10.39 -8.93
C MET A 215 -21.34 -10.49 -8.41
N PRO A 216 -21.83 -9.49 -7.65
CA PRO A 216 -23.21 -9.52 -7.12
C PRO A 216 -24.29 -9.76 -8.18
N ASP A 217 -24.08 -9.30 -9.41
CA ASP A 217 -25.00 -9.34 -10.56
C ASP A 217 -24.72 -10.51 -11.50
N GLY A 218 -23.75 -11.37 -11.23
CA GLY A 218 -23.49 -12.56 -12.03
C GLY A 218 -22.03 -12.98 -12.10
N THR A 219 -21.79 -14.00 -12.87
CA THR A 219 -20.45 -14.57 -13.09
C THR A 219 -20.01 -14.36 -14.52
N VAL A 220 -18.78 -13.90 -14.71
CA VAL A 220 -18.14 -13.72 -16.01
C VAL A 220 -16.91 -14.62 -16.08
N THR A 221 -16.74 -15.30 -17.20
CA THR A 221 -15.53 -16.12 -17.47
C THR A 221 -14.74 -15.45 -18.58
N GLU A 222 -13.53 -14.98 -18.26
CA GLU A 222 -12.71 -14.21 -19.19
C GLU A 222 -11.26 -14.71 -19.20
N LYS A 223 -10.66 -14.70 -20.39
CA LYS A 223 -9.22 -14.89 -20.52
C LYS A 223 -8.52 -13.55 -20.35
N ALA A 224 -7.78 -13.40 -19.25
CA ALA A 224 -7.11 -12.15 -18.92
C ALA A 224 -5.59 -12.27 -18.88
N PHE A 225 -4.91 -11.21 -19.23
CA PHE A 225 -3.47 -11.00 -19.03
C PHE A 225 -3.18 -10.69 -17.56
N LEU A 226 -4.01 -9.84 -16.96
CA LEU A 226 -4.05 -9.60 -15.52
C LEU A 226 -5.46 -9.19 -15.10
N ILE A 227 -5.77 -9.42 -13.83
CA ILE A 227 -6.91 -8.82 -13.16
C ILE A 227 -6.37 -8.09 -11.93
N ALA A 228 -6.63 -6.80 -11.83
CA ALA A 228 -6.22 -5.98 -10.69
C ALA A 228 -7.44 -5.46 -9.95
N CYS A 229 -7.37 -5.55 -8.63
CA CYS A 229 -8.37 -5.04 -7.70
C CYS A 229 -7.77 -3.83 -6.99
N GLY A 230 -8.32 -2.65 -7.23
CA GLY A 230 -7.85 -1.38 -6.71
C GLY A 230 -8.74 -0.85 -5.60
N ASN A 231 -8.23 -0.77 -4.38
CA ASN A 231 -8.75 0.09 -3.33
C ASN A 231 -8.18 1.51 -3.46
N ALA A 232 -6.96 1.58 -4.02
CA ALA A 232 -6.30 2.82 -4.42
C ALA A 232 -5.99 2.81 -5.92
N SER A 233 -5.77 3.99 -6.52
CA SER A 233 -5.78 4.19 -7.96
C SER A 233 -4.57 3.64 -8.72
N GLN A 234 -3.45 3.35 -8.04
CA GLN A 234 -2.18 3.11 -8.72
C GLN A 234 -1.24 2.14 -7.99
N TYR A 235 -0.36 1.49 -8.75
CA TYR A 235 0.75 0.70 -8.21
C TYR A 235 1.88 1.56 -7.61
N GLY A 236 1.87 2.86 -7.87
CA GLY A 236 2.94 3.80 -7.55
C GLY A 236 3.64 4.34 -8.80
N ASN A 237 4.47 5.39 -8.63
CA ASN A 237 5.16 6.08 -9.72
C ASN A 237 4.24 6.54 -10.87
N ASN A 238 2.99 6.86 -10.57
CA ASN A 238 1.94 7.24 -11.52
C ASN A 238 1.55 6.12 -12.51
N ALA A 239 1.80 4.85 -12.16
CA ALA A 239 1.28 3.71 -12.91
C ALA A 239 -0.15 3.41 -12.43
N TYR A 240 -1.12 4.05 -13.04
CA TYR A 240 -2.53 3.92 -12.71
C TYR A 240 -3.10 2.61 -13.24
N ILE A 241 -3.86 1.91 -12.41
CA ILE A 241 -4.57 0.67 -12.77
C ILE A 241 -6.07 0.77 -12.47
N ALA A 242 -6.45 1.56 -11.50
CA ALA A 242 -7.83 1.86 -11.12
C ALA A 242 -7.98 3.38 -10.90
N PRO A 243 -7.93 4.22 -11.96
CA PRO A 243 -7.80 5.68 -11.83
C PRO A 243 -8.97 6.34 -11.12
N HIS A 244 -10.12 5.69 -11.03
CA HIS A 244 -11.34 6.19 -10.37
C HIS A 244 -11.54 5.60 -8.97
N ALA A 245 -10.67 4.73 -8.49
CA ALA A 245 -10.79 4.11 -7.18
C ALA A 245 -10.85 5.17 -6.07
N SER A 246 -11.72 4.94 -5.10
CA SER A 246 -11.91 5.76 -3.91
C SER A 246 -11.78 4.88 -2.67
N MET A 247 -10.99 5.31 -1.70
CA MET A 247 -10.86 4.59 -0.42
C MET A 247 -11.93 5.00 0.61
N GLN A 248 -13.04 5.61 0.17
CA GLN A 248 -14.11 6.11 1.04
C GLN A 248 -15.51 5.80 0.51
N ASP A 249 -15.66 4.87 -0.42
CA ASP A 249 -16.97 4.57 -1.05
C ASP A 249 -17.43 3.12 -0.82
N GLY A 250 -16.66 2.33 -0.06
CA GLY A 250 -16.97 0.94 0.28
C GLY A 250 -16.91 0.00 -0.93
N LYS A 251 -16.20 0.37 -2.00
CA LYS A 251 -16.12 -0.41 -3.23
C LYS A 251 -14.68 -0.79 -3.57
N ILE A 252 -14.55 -1.75 -4.45
CA ILE A 252 -13.29 -2.15 -5.06
C ILE A 252 -13.40 -2.03 -6.58
N ASP A 253 -12.45 -1.34 -7.19
CA ASP A 253 -12.36 -1.22 -8.65
C ASP A 253 -11.66 -2.43 -9.24
N VAL A 254 -12.31 -3.12 -10.17
CA VAL A 254 -11.74 -4.29 -10.85
C VAL A 254 -11.37 -3.93 -12.28
N THR A 255 -10.08 -4.03 -12.58
CA THR A 255 -9.56 -3.83 -13.94
C THR A 255 -9.15 -5.17 -14.53
N VAL A 256 -9.78 -5.53 -15.63
CA VAL A 256 -9.45 -6.73 -16.41
C VAL A 256 -8.68 -6.31 -17.67
N LEU A 257 -7.43 -6.66 -17.76
CA LEU A 257 -6.62 -6.43 -18.97
C LEU A 257 -6.62 -7.71 -19.81
N MET A 258 -7.24 -7.63 -20.98
CA MET A 258 -7.29 -8.75 -21.93
C MET A 258 -5.90 -9.05 -22.52
N PRO A 259 -5.68 -10.26 -23.05
CA PRO A 259 -4.46 -10.55 -23.80
C PRO A 259 -4.27 -9.56 -24.95
N PHE A 260 -3.10 -9.01 -25.08
CA PHE A 260 -2.74 -8.04 -26.13
C PHE A 260 -1.42 -8.40 -26.80
N THR A 261 -1.21 -7.89 -28.00
CA THR A 261 0.06 -8.02 -28.72
C THR A 261 0.90 -6.75 -28.59
N PRO A 262 2.21 -6.80 -28.88
CA PRO A 262 3.03 -5.59 -28.92
C PRO A 262 2.52 -4.50 -29.86
N PHE A 263 1.70 -4.84 -30.86
CA PHE A 263 1.10 -3.89 -31.80
C PHE A 263 -0.10 -3.14 -31.18
N ASP A 264 -0.73 -3.72 -30.17
CA ASP A 264 -1.89 -3.13 -29.47
C ASP A 264 -1.46 -2.10 -28.39
N THR A 265 -0.16 -2.04 -28.06
CA THR A 265 0.37 -1.20 -26.97
C THR A 265 0.18 0.29 -27.23
N ALA A 266 0.06 0.73 -28.47
CA ALA A 266 -0.21 2.14 -28.82
C ALA A 266 -1.61 2.60 -28.39
N ALA A 267 -2.55 1.66 -28.15
CA ALA A 267 -3.91 1.95 -27.69
C ALA A 267 -4.02 1.92 -26.15
N LEU A 268 -2.97 1.47 -25.44
CA LEU A 268 -2.93 1.33 -23.97
C LEU A 268 -2.13 2.47 -23.29
N ALA A 269 -1.52 3.35 -24.05
CA ALA A 269 -0.76 4.52 -23.57
C ALA A 269 -1.61 5.78 -23.62
#